data_ab4ff5f94c1add01d275f6a3a47ba856
#
_entry.id   ab4ff5f94c1add01d275f6a3a47ba856
#
_cell.length_a   1.000
_cell.length_b   1.000
_cell.length_c   1.000
_cell.angle_alpha   90.00
_cell.angle_beta   90.00
_cell.angle_gamma   90.00
#
_symmetry.space_group_name_H-M   'P 1'
#
loop_
_entity.id
_entity.type
_entity.pdbx_description
1 polymer ?
#
loop_
_entity_poly.entity_id
_entity_poly.type
_entity_poly.pdbx_seq_one_letter_code
_entity_poly.pdbx_strand_id
1 'polypeptide(L)'
;MAWSRPKIALSAAVTTVMLIAGGCGDDSGPQLGVKGQDRDATEQLGFPVIATKNTIRVGGGDSIVNAAAAAQAVFTSGTPATRPAAVVLAPVGDWRIGLAASVLMGPPLRAPLLYTDGNSLPQATVDALATLKPRGARELRRAQVIRVATKAETDLKTVDIKGTDPAALARSIDAFAGAARQRTSDRVLIVSSEDPAYAMPAAAWAAKAGDPILFSGRDAAPEDTVRALQAHQRPKIYLLGPESVLSKAVAKQLGQLGSVTRIAGKDPVTNTIAFARFIDGPFGWGIVDPGHGMVIGGSGRPQDAAAVAPLSASGSYGPFLLTDSVDTLPTALRDFLLDIQPGYAVGGDPVRGVYNRAWIIGDENTISRSQQSTLDALLEIVPVDQRSSKASPLQ
;
A
#
# COMPACT_ATOMS: atom_id res chain seq x y z
N MET A 1 1.07 -81.37 -17.92
CA MET A 1 1.11 -80.85 -16.55
C MET A 1 0.18 -79.65 -16.48
N ALA A 2 -1.00 -79.84 -15.89
CA ALA A 2 -2.04 -78.86 -15.83
C ALA A 2 -2.02 -78.19 -14.46
N TRP A 3 -2.00 -76.83 -14.41
CA TRP A 3 -2.15 -76.11 -13.16
C TRP A 3 -3.47 -75.38 -13.13
N SER A 4 -4.30 -75.78 -12.19
CA SER A 4 -5.63 -75.30 -11.90
C SER A 4 -5.55 -73.91 -11.19
N ARG A 5 -6.42 -73.00 -11.62
CA ARG A 5 -6.68 -71.71 -10.91
C ARG A 5 -7.83 -71.85 -9.92
N PRO A 6 -7.72 -71.30 -8.70
CA PRO A 6 -8.86 -71.28 -7.79
C PRO A 6 -9.82 -70.10 -8.14
N LYS A 7 -11.13 -70.40 -8.10
CA LYS A 7 -12.22 -69.44 -8.23
C LYS A 7 -12.43 -68.73 -6.89
N ILE A 8 -12.34 -67.40 -6.87
CA ILE A 8 -12.73 -66.59 -5.75
C ILE A 8 -14.19 -66.16 -5.97
N ALA A 9 -15.04 -66.56 -5.04
CA ALA A 9 -16.46 -66.15 -5.01
C ALA A 9 -16.56 -64.72 -4.41
N LEU A 10 -17.21 -63.84 -5.16
CA LEU A 10 -17.54 -62.50 -4.72
C LEU A 10 -18.90 -62.50 -4.04
N SER A 11 -18.94 -62.33 -2.72
CA SER A 11 -20.18 -62.10 -1.97
C SER A 11 -20.54 -60.62 -2.01
N ALA A 12 -21.67 -60.31 -2.66
CA ALA A 12 -22.26 -58.99 -2.66
C ALA A 12 -23.05 -58.77 -1.34
N ALA A 13 -22.56 -57.87 -0.51
CA ALA A 13 -23.33 -57.38 0.64
C ALA A 13 -24.17 -56.17 0.21
N VAL A 14 -25.46 -56.33 0.15
CA VAL A 14 -26.41 -55.22 -0.05
C VAL A 14 -26.60 -54.47 1.24
N THR A 15 -26.07 -53.28 1.33
CA THR A 15 -26.30 -52.39 2.47
C THR A 15 -27.49 -51.47 2.12
N THR A 16 -28.62 -51.73 2.79
CA THR A 16 -29.82 -50.89 2.73
C THR A 16 -29.57 -49.58 3.48
N VAL A 17 -29.48 -48.46 2.78
CA VAL A 17 -29.47 -47.14 3.36
C VAL A 17 -30.91 -46.71 3.62
N MET A 18 -31.29 -46.62 4.89
CA MET A 18 -32.52 -45.95 5.33
C MET A 18 -32.36 -44.46 5.26
N LEU A 19 -33.07 -43.81 4.34
CA LEU A 19 -33.27 -42.35 4.33
C LEU A 19 -34.28 -42.02 5.44
N ILE A 20 -33.78 -41.42 6.53
CA ILE A 20 -34.62 -40.73 7.50
C ILE A 20 -34.78 -39.29 6.99
N ALA A 21 -35.97 -39.02 6.46
CA ALA A 21 -36.42 -37.66 6.20
C ALA A 21 -36.86 -37.05 7.52
N GLY A 22 -35.96 -36.34 8.20
CA GLY A 22 -36.24 -35.47 9.35
C GLY A 22 -36.21 -34.01 8.86
N GLY A 23 -37.35 -33.49 8.46
CA GLY A 23 -37.52 -32.05 8.28
C GLY A 23 -37.70 -31.42 9.65
N CYS A 24 -36.75 -30.60 10.05
CA CYS A 24 -36.96 -29.55 11.04
C CYS A 24 -36.41 -28.30 10.45
N GLY A 25 -37.30 -27.36 10.16
CA GLY A 25 -36.91 -26.01 9.82
C GLY A 25 -36.31 -25.37 11.09
N ASP A 26 -35.04 -25.02 10.97
CA ASP A 26 -34.44 -24.01 11.83
C ASP A 26 -34.07 -22.84 10.94
N ASP A 27 -34.76 -21.73 11.17
CA ASP A 27 -34.48 -20.41 10.59
C ASP A 27 -33.18 -19.83 11.19
N SER A 28 -32.08 -20.55 11.07
CA SER A 28 -30.75 -20.01 11.30
C SER A 28 -30.13 -19.78 9.94
N GLY A 29 -30.30 -18.57 9.41
CA GLY A 29 -29.49 -18.07 8.31
C GLY A 29 -28.01 -18.29 8.59
N PRO A 30 -27.13 -18.25 7.58
CA PRO A 30 -25.73 -18.52 7.78
C PRO A 30 -25.18 -17.61 8.87
N GLN A 31 -24.77 -18.20 10.00
CA GLN A 31 -24.12 -17.48 11.08
C GLN A 31 -22.74 -17.02 10.59
N LEU A 32 -22.68 -15.82 10.04
CA LEU A 32 -21.45 -15.06 9.86
C LEU A 32 -21.00 -14.58 11.26
N GLY A 33 -20.46 -15.47 12.06
CA GLY A 33 -19.98 -15.15 13.38
C GLY A 33 -18.69 -15.91 13.68
N VAL A 34 -17.58 -15.27 13.51
CA VAL A 34 -16.30 -15.70 14.06
C VAL A 34 -16.40 -15.56 15.58
N LYS A 35 -16.41 -16.67 16.30
CA LYS A 35 -16.39 -16.68 17.76
C LYS A 35 -15.04 -16.18 18.26
N GLY A 36 -15.01 -15.47 19.39
CA GLY A 36 -13.92 -14.69 19.97
C GLY A 36 -12.49 -15.25 19.99
N GLN A 37 -12.29 -16.56 19.75
CA GLN A 37 -10.94 -17.16 19.64
C GLN A 37 -10.19 -16.75 18.36
N ASP A 38 -10.90 -16.38 17.29
CA ASP A 38 -10.28 -15.96 16.04
C ASP A 38 -9.85 -14.47 16.07
N ARG A 39 -10.37 -13.68 17.02
CA ARG A 39 -9.95 -12.29 17.22
C ARG A 39 -8.50 -12.19 17.70
N ASP A 40 -8.14 -13.00 18.69
CA ASP A 40 -6.79 -12.98 19.25
C ASP A 40 -5.75 -13.42 18.22
N ALA A 41 -6.08 -14.44 17.41
CA ALA A 41 -5.22 -14.90 16.34
C ALA A 41 -5.07 -13.83 15.21
N THR A 42 -6.15 -13.11 14.92
CA THR A 42 -6.16 -12.03 13.91
C THR A 42 -5.35 -10.84 14.40
N GLU A 43 -5.46 -10.47 15.68
CA GLU A 43 -4.66 -9.42 16.30
C GLU A 43 -3.17 -9.78 16.35
N GLN A 44 -2.84 -10.99 16.74
CA GLN A 44 -1.46 -11.49 16.79
C GLN A 44 -0.80 -11.56 15.41
N LEU A 45 -1.56 -11.88 14.38
CA LEU A 45 -1.06 -11.94 12.99
C LEU A 45 -1.06 -10.58 12.29
N GLY A 46 -1.61 -9.52 12.91
CA GLY A 46 -1.72 -8.19 12.31
C GLY A 46 -2.68 -8.11 11.12
N PHE A 47 -3.58 -9.06 10.98
CA PHE A 47 -4.63 -9.00 9.96
C PHE A 47 -5.70 -7.94 10.28
N PRO A 48 -6.53 -7.55 9.31
CA PRO A 48 -7.60 -6.59 9.54
C PRO A 48 -8.52 -7.00 10.68
N VAL A 49 -8.59 -6.18 11.73
CA VAL A 49 -9.45 -6.46 12.90
C VAL A 49 -10.92 -6.18 12.59
N ILE A 50 -11.18 -5.19 11.69
CA ILE A 50 -12.53 -4.80 11.28
C ILE A 50 -12.59 -4.78 9.76
N ALA A 51 -13.40 -5.63 9.19
CA ALA A 51 -13.78 -5.63 7.80
C ALA A 51 -15.25 -5.26 7.66
N THR A 52 -15.55 -4.33 6.76
CA THR A 52 -16.90 -3.99 6.32
C THR A 52 -17.07 -4.42 4.86
N LYS A 53 -18.16 -4.03 4.21
CA LYS A 53 -18.45 -4.43 2.84
C LYS A 53 -17.37 -3.96 1.84
N ASN A 54 -16.93 -2.71 1.98
CA ASN A 54 -16.02 -2.05 1.03
C ASN A 54 -14.71 -1.59 1.68
N THR A 55 -14.58 -1.71 3.00
CA THR A 55 -13.36 -1.32 3.72
C THR A 55 -12.81 -2.45 4.57
N ILE A 56 -11.49 -2.48 4.70
CA ILE A 56 -10.76 -3.39 5.58
C ILE A 56 -9.73 -2.59 6.35
N ARG A 57 -9.78 -2.66 7.69
CA ARG A 57 -8.79 -2.02 8.54
C ARG A 57 -7.55 -2.89 8.67
N VAL A 58 -6.38 -2.27 8.53
CA VAL A 58 -5.07 -2.92 8.67
C VAL A 58 -4.24 -2.19 9.71
N GLY A 59 -3.58 -2.96 10.57
CA GLY A 59 -2.66 -2.44 11.56
C GLY A 59 -3.32 -2.03 12.87
N GLY A 60 -2.60 -1.28 13.65
CA GLY A 60 -2.94 -0.87 15.00
C GLY A 60 -2.51 0.57 15.33
N GLY A 61 -2.26 0.81 16.62
CA GLY A 61 -1.94 2.14 17.13
C GLY A 61 -0.55 2.67 16.76
N ASP A 62 0.36 1.87 16.20
CA ASP A 62 1.69 2.31 15.84
C ASP A 62 2.14 1.86 14.44
N SER A 63 3.10 2.57 13.86
CA SER A 63 3.58 2.35 12.49
C SER A 63 4.42 1.09 12.34
N ILE A 64 5.00 0.55 13.41
CA ILE A 64 5.75 -0.71 13.39
C ILE A 64 4.80 -1.87 13.14
N VAL A 65 3.69 -1.89 13.91
CA VAL A 65 2.62 -2.87 13.74
C VAL A 65 1.95 -2.72 12.37
N ASN A 66 1.73 -1.48 11.92
CA ASN A 66 1.14 -1.22 10.60
C ASN A 66 2.01 -1.76 9.47
N ALA A 67 3.34 -1.61 9.56
CA ALA A 67 4.27 -2.15 8.58
C ALA A 67 4.25 -3.69 8.55
N ALA A 68 4.27 -4.33 9.72
CA ALA A 68 4.18 -5.78 9.85
C ALA A 68 2.88 -6.32 9.27
N ALA A 69 1.74 -5.70 9.60
CA ALA A 69 0.42 -6.08 9.11
C ALA A 69 0.29 -5.91 7.59
N ALA A 70 0.73 -4.77 7.04
CA ALA A 70 0.70 -4.53 5.60
C ALA A 70 1.59 -5.50 4.82
N ALA A 71 2.78 -5.78 5.33
CA ALA A 71 3.69 -6.76 4.72
C ALA A 71 3.07 -8.17 4.67
N GLN A 72 2.45 -8.61 5.75
CA GLN A 72 1.80 -9.92 5.85
C GLN A 72 0.50 -10.00 5.03
N ALA A 73 -0.26 -8.91 4.93
CA ALA A 73 -1.46 -8.84 4.09
C ALA A 73 -1.13 -9.01 2.60
N VAL A 74 0.02 -8.50 2.17
CA VAL A 74 0.48 -8.62 0.77
C VAL A 74 1.22 -9.94 0.51
N PHE A 75 2.03 -10.39 1.46
CA PHE A 75 2.85 -11.59 1.34
C PHE A 75 2.36 -12.67 2.32
N THR A 76 1.43 -13.48 1.89
CA THR A 76 0.82 -14.54 2.73
C THR A 76 1.80 -15.62 3.15
N SER A 77 2.93 -15.77 2.43
CA SER A 77 4.09 -16.60 2.78
C SER A 77 3.81 -18.10 3.00
N GLY A 78 2.62 -18.57 2.71
CA GLY A 78 2.23 -19.98 2.84
C GLY A 78 3.03 -20.92 1.93
N THR A 79 3.49 -20.40 0.79
CA THR A 79 4.35 -21.13 -0.15
C THR A 79 5.58 -20.30 -0.50
N PRO A 80 6.68 -20.91 -1.02
CA PRO A 80 7.83 -20.13 -1.48
C PRO A 80 7.49 -19.06 -2.53
N ALA A 81 6.47 -19.27 -3.36
CA ALA A 81 6.05 -18.32 -4.39
C ALA A 81 5.42 -17.06 -3.80
N THR A 82 4.74 -17.17 -2.64
CA THR A 82 4.04 -16.07 -1.95
C THR A 82 4.92 -15.34 -0.93
N ARG A 83 6.18 -15.76 -0.76
CA ARG A 83 7.16 -15.09 0.11
C ARG A 83 7.83 -13.93 -0.61
N PRO A 84 8.16 -12.82 0.07
CA PRO A 84 8.94 -11.76 -0.53
C PRO A 84 10.35 -12.25 -0.89
N ALA A 85 10.97 -11.63 -1.89
CA ALA A 85 12.37 -11.91 -2.21
C ALA A 85 13.32 -11.35 -1.13
N ALA A 86 13.04 -10.15 -0.65
CA ALA A 86 13.75 -9.49 0.44
C ALA A 86 12.76 -8.65 1.28
N VAL A 87 13.23 -8.17 2.42
CA VAL A 87 12.53 -7.25 3.31
C VAL A 87 13.43 -6.04 3.55
N VAL A 88 12.87 -4.84 3.61
CA VAL A 88 13.57 -3.62 4.02
C VAL A 88 13.44 -3.45 5.52
N LEU A 89 14.53 -3.21 6.22
CA LEU A 89 14.56 -2.74 7.62
C LEU A 89 14.98 -1.28 7.64
N ALA A 90 14.16 -0.42 8.26
CA ALA A 90 14.45 1.01 8.42
C ALA A 90 14.01 1.51 9.80
N PRO A 91 14.71 2.49 10.42
CA PRO A 91 14.30 3.01 11.72
C PRO A 91 13.01 3.83 11.60
N VAL A 92 12.09 3.64 12.57
CA VAL A 92 10.80 4.35 12.61
C VAL A 92 10.95 5.82 12.99
N GLY A 93 12.05 6.20 13.64
CA GLY A 93 12.25 7.54 14.22
C GLY A 93 12.33 8.69 13.19
N ASP A 94 12.65 8.41 11.93
CA ASP A 94 12.66 9.41 10.84
C ASP A 94 11.83 8.90 9.66
N TRP A 95 10.67 9.51 9.46
CA TRP A 95 9.72 9.17 8.38
C TRP A 95 10.32 9.27 6.97
N ARG A 96 11.32 10.16 6.77
CA ARG A 96 11.99 10.36 5.48
C ARG A 96 12.73 9.12 5.02
N ILE A 97 13.29 8.35 5.96
CA ILE A 97 14.02 7.12 5.65
C ILE A 97 13.07 6.08 5.05
N GLY A 98 11.96 5.81 5.74
CA GLY A 98 10.94 4.89 5.25
C GLY A 98 10.35 5.34 3.92
N LEU A 99 10.06 6.66 3.79
CA LEU A 99 9.50 7.22 2.57
C LEU A 99 10.43 7.03 1.36
N ALA A 100 11.72 7.36 1.49
CA ALA A 100 12.69 7.12 0.43
C ALA A 100 12.84 5.63 0.10
N ALA A 101 12.81 4.77 1.14
CA ALA A 101 12.92 3.32 0.97
C ALA A 101 11.72 2.68 0.26
N SER A 102 10.60 3.39 0.10
CA SER A 102 9.41 2.89 -0.59
C SER A 102 9.67 2.48 -2.03
N VAL A 103 10.67 3.06 -2.70
CA VAL A 103 11.08 2.65 -4.05
C VAL A 103 11.57 1.20 -4.12
N LEU A 104 12.09 0.65 -3.02
CA LEU A 104 12.55 -0.75 -2.93
C LEU A 104 11.38 -1.75 -2.89
N MET A 105 10.17 -1.28 -2.59
CA MET A 105 8.94 -2.07 -2.66
C MET A 105 8.45 -2.24 -4.11
N GLY A 106 8.95 -1.41 -5.02
CA GLY A 106 8.69 -1.53 -6.45
C GLY A 106 9.48 -2.65 -7.13
N PRO A 107 9.16 -2.95 -8.41
CA PRO A 107 9.91 -3.92 -9.18
C PRO A 107 11.39 -3.52 -9.35
N PRO A 108 12.32 -4.48 -9.41
CA PRO A 108 12.14 -5.93 -9.34
C PRO A 108 12.12 -6.50 -7.92
N LEU A 109 12.51 -5.71 -6.91
CA LEU A 109 12.76 -6.18 -5.54
C LEU A 109 11.48 -6.57 -4.81
N ARG A 110 10.43 -5.73 -4.90
CA ARG A 110 9.16 -5.89 -4.20
C ARG A 110 9.36 -6.25 -2.72
N ALA A 111 10.30 -5.55 -2.07
CA ALA A 111 10.70 -5.79 -0.69
C ALA A 111 9.84 -4.95 0.26
N PRO A 112 8.89 -5.53 1.01
CA PRO A 112 8.10 -4.77 1.97
C PRO A 112 9.00 -4.20 3.07
N LEU A 113 8.60 -3.05 3.62
CA LEU A 113 9.30 -2.41 4.73
C LEU A 113 8.78 -2.95 6.05
N LEU A 114 9.70 -3.21 6.96
CA LEU A 114 9.46 -3.39 8.38
C LEU A 114 10.28 -2.35 9.15
N TYR A 115 9.73 -1.83 10.24
CA TYR A 115 10.42 -0.84 11.04
C TYR A 115 11.28 -1.44 12.14
N THR A 116 12.40 -0.79 12.41
CA THR A 116 13.24 -1.00 13.60
C THR A 116 13.07 0.18 14.56
N ASP A 117 13.32 -0.05 15.85
CA ASP A 117 13.48 1.02 16.82
C ASP A 117 14.99 1.30 16.99
N GLY A 118 15.48 2.31 16.27
CA GLY A 118 16.90 2.52 16.09
C GLY A 118 17.59 1.30 15.50
N ASN A 119 18.42 0.61 16.29
CA ASN A 119 19.11 -0.63 15.92
C ASN A 119 18.47 -1.88 16.54
N SER A 120 17.34 -1.76 17.22
CA SER A 120 16.62 -2.87 17.83
C SER A 120 15.53 -3.39 16.90
N LEU A 121 15.25 -4.68 16.95
CA LEU A 121 14.09 -5.29 16.29
C LEU A 121 12.92 -5.36 17.29
N PRO A 122 11.86 -4.56 17.11
CA PRO A 122 10.63 -4.72 17.88
C PRO A 122 10.00 -6.10 17.65
N GLN A 123 9.23 -6.59 18.61
CA GLN A 123 8.65 -7.93 18.55
C GLN A 123 7.80 -8.12 17.29
N ALA A 124 6.96 -7.15 16.93
CA ALA A 124 6.15 -7.22 15.71
C ALA A 124 7.00 -7.38 14.43
N THR A 125 8.19 -6.77 14.40
CA THR A 125 9.14 -6.93 13.29
C THR A 125 9.78 -8.31 13.28
N VAL A 126 10.14 -8.85 14.45
CA VAL A 126 10.69 -10.22 14.59
C VAL A 126 9.67 -11.25 14.10
N ASP A 127 8.42 -11.14 14.55
CA ASP A 127 7.33 -12.06 14.20
C ASP A 127 7.00 -11.97 12.69
N ALA A 128 7.00 -10.76 12.15
CA ALA A 128 6.80 -10.55 10.73
C ALA A 128 7.93 -11.18 9.89
N LEU A 129 9.20 -11.02 10.29
CA LEU A 129 10.33 -11.67 9.61
C LEU A 129 10.22 -13.20 9.66
N ALA A 130 9.84 -13.75 10.82
CA ALA A 130 9.64 -15.20 11.00
C ALA A 130 8.48 -15.74 10.14
N THR A 131 7.44 -14.94 9.90
CA THR A 131 6.30 -15.29 9.04
C THR A 131 6.65 -15.14 7.56
N LEU A 132 7.22 -14.01 7.16
CA LEU A 132 7.51 -13.66 5.76
C LEU A 132 8.56 -14.57 5.13
N LYS A 133 9.56 -15.02 5.88
CA LYS A 133 10.63 -15.95 5.45
C LYS A 133 11.21 -15.57 4.08
N PRO A 134 11.84 -14.38 3.93
CA PRO A 134 12.30 -13.88 2.65
C PRO A 134 13.28 -14.86 1.98
N ARG A 135 13.11 -15.05 0.65
CA ARG A 135 13.82 -16.10 -0.11
C ARG A 135 15.26 -15.76 -0.50
N GLY A 136 15.62 -14.48 -0.43
CA GLY A 136 16.85 -13.93 -0.98
C GLY A 136 16.70 -13.43 -2.42
N ALA A 137 16.84 -12.10 -2.62
CA ALA A 137 16.72 -11.45 -3.91
C ALA A 137 17.92 -11.79 -4.81
N ARG A 138 17.67 -12.18 -6.07
CA ARG A 138 18.73 -12.53 -7.04
C ARG A 138 19.60 -11.30 -7.34
N GLU A 139 18.97 -10.16 -7.51
CA GLU A 139 19.57 -8.87 -7.80
C GLU A 139 20.54 -8.41 -6.69
N LEU A 140 20.35 -8.94 -5.48
CA LEU A 140 21.13 -8.62 -4.28
C LEU A 140 22.03 -9.78 -3.80
N ARG A 141 22.51 -10.64 -4.72
CA ARG A 141 23.35 -11.81 -4.39
C ARG A 141 22.72 -12.69 -3.30
N ARG A 142 21.41 -12.86 -3.35
CA ARG A 142 20.60 -13.62 -2.39
C ARG A 142 20.55 -12.99 -0.99
N ALA A 143 20.70 -11.67 -0.85
CA ALA A 143 20.35 -11.00 0.40
C ALA A 143 18.84 -11.09 0.65
N GLN A 144 18.49 -11.34 1.90
CA GLN A 144 17.13 -11.51 2.39
C GLN A 144 16.62 -10.23 3.06
N VAL A 145 17.53 -9.40 3.55
CA VAL A 145 17.25 -8.16 4.25
C VAL A 145 18.09 -7.03 3.65
N ILE A 146 17.44 -5.89 3.40
CA ILE A 146 18.06 -4.63 3.02
C ILE A 146 17.96 -3.72 4.25
N ARG A 147 19.08 -3.44 4.92
CA ARG A 147 19.12 -2.51 6.05
C ARG A 147 19.37 -1.10 5.54
N VAL A 148 18.45 -0.20 5.85
CA VAL A 148 18.54 1.21 5.48
C VAL A 148 18.71 2.04 6.75
N ALA A 149 19.87 2.66 6.91
CA ALA A 149 20.23 3.49 8.07
C ALA A 149 20.02 2.80 9.45
N THR A 150 20.10 1.48 9.51
CA THR A 150 20.03 0.71 10.76
C THR A 150 21.14 -0.34 10.79
N LYS A 151 21.52 -0.74 12.00
CA LYS A 151 22.45 -1.86 12.26
C LYS A 151 21.74 -3.02 12.94
N ALA A 152 20.40 -3.05 12.90
CA ALA A 152 19.62 -4.12 13.53
C ALA A 152 20.15 -5.50 13.10
N GLU A 153 20.42 -6.34 14.10
CA GLU A 153 21.01 -7.66 13.88
C GLU A 153 19.93 -8.69 13.53
N THR A 154 20.26 -9.59 12.63
CA THR A 154 19.40 -10.69 12.20
C THR A 154 20.28 -11.82 11.65
N ASP A 155 19.85 -13.07 11.78
CA ASP A 155 20.51 -14.23 11.20
C ASP A 155 20.35 -14.34 9.67
N LEU A 156 19.53 -13.46 9.07
CA LEU A 156 19.29 -13.43 7.64
C LEU A 156 20.44 -12.72 6.91
N LYS A 157 20.71 -13.12 5.68
CA LYS A 157 21.71 -12.47 4.83
C LYS A 157 21.32 -11.03 4.51
N THR A 158 22.18 -10.07 4.91
CA THR A 158 21.89 -8.63 4.80
C THR A 158 22.72 -7.94 3.71
N VAL A 159 22.21 -6.80 3.26
CA VAL A 159 22.93 -5.75 2.51
C VAL A 159 22.56 -4.39 3.10
N ASP A 160 23.52 -3.49 3.19
CA ASP A 160 23.35 -2.19 3.85
C ASP A 160 23.29 -1.05 2.84
N ILE A 161 22.36 -0.11 3.06
CA ILE A 161 22.31 1.20 2.41
C ILE A 161 22.60 2.25 3.47
N LYS A 162 23.60 3.11 3.23
CA LYS A 162 24.07 4.12 4.16
C LYS A 162 23.95 5.51 3.56
N GLY A 163 23.77 6.51 4.41
CA GLY A 163 23.79 7.93 4.09
C GLY A 163 24.07 8.71 5.37
N THR A 164 24.60 9.92 5.23
CA THR A 164 24.95 10.80 6.36
C THR A 164 23.74 11.57 6.89
N ASP A 165 22.78 11.81 6.03
CA ASP A 165 21.57 12.57 6.26
C ASP A 165 20.45 12.05 5.32
N PRO A 166 19.19 12.50 5.47
CA PRO A 166 18.07 11.99 4.66
C PRO A 166 18.23 12.21 3.15
N ALA A 167 18.86 13.28 2.68
CA ALA A 167 19.04 13.53 1.25
C ALA A 167 20.13 12.63 0.65
N ALA A 168 21.26 12.48 1.35
CA ALA A 168 22.33 11.55 0.97
C ALA A 168 21.83 10.09 0.99
N LEU A 169 20.98 9.75 1.96
CA LEU A 169 20.37 8.42 2.06
C LEU A 169 19.39 8.17 0.91
N ALA A 170 18.53 9.13 0.58
CA ALA A 170 17.60 9.03 -0.55
C ALA A 170 18.36 8.83 -1.87
N ARG A 171 19.45 9.55 -2.10
CA ARG A 171 20.34 9.35 -3.25
C ARG A 171 20.96 7.94 -3.27
N SER A 172 21.39 7.44 -2.11
CA SER A 172 21.96 6.09 -2.00
C SER A 172 20.93 5.01 -2.28
N ILE A 173 19.70 5.19 -1.79
CA ILE A 173 18.56 4.28 -2.05
C ILE A 173 18.20 4.30 -3.54
N ASP A 174 18.12 5.46 -4.15
CA ASP A 174 17.84 5.61 -5.58
C ASP A 174 18.90 4.89 -6.44
N ALA A 175 20.18 5.15 -6.17
CA ALA A 175 21.28 4.46 -6.85
C ALA A 175 21.22 2.92 -6.67
N PHE A 176 20.89 2.45 -5.46
CA PHE A 176 20.71 1.03 -5.17
C PHE A 176 19.54 0.43 -5.94
N ALA A 177 18.39 1.11 -5.96
CA ALA A 177 17.22 0.68 -6.72
C ALA A 177 17.49 0.68 -8.23
N GLY A 178 18.20 1.67 -8.74
CA GLY A 178 18.65 1.75 -10.13
C GLY A 178 19.58 0.59 -10.51
N ALA A 179 20.54 0.25 -9.65
CA ALA A 179 21.42 -0.89 -9.84
C ALA A 179 20.67 -2.23 -9.85
N ALA A 180 19.69 -2.41 -8.95
CA ALA A 180 18.85 -3.61 -8.92
C ALA A 180 17.98 -3.74 -10.20
N ARG A 181 17.53 -2.63 -10.78
CA ARG A 181 16.78 -2.57 -12.05
C ARG A 181 17.67 -2.59 -13.29
N GLN A 182 18.95 -2.40 -13.14
CA GLN A 182 19.94 -2.21 -14.22
C GLN A 182 19.63 -0.99 -15.12
N ARG A 183 18.92 -0.01 -14.59
CA ARG A 183 18.61 1.27 -15.23
C ARG A 183 18.18 2.31 -14.21
N THR A 184 18.45 3.57 -14.48
CA THR A 184 17.85 4.71 -13.76
C THR A 184 16.39 4.91 -14.19
N SER A 185 15.57 5.51 -13.35
CA SER A 185 14.23 5.94 -13.74
C SER A 185 14.32 7.22 -14.58
N ASP A 186 13.45 7.36 -15.56
CA ASP A 186 13.24 8.61 -16.31
C ASP A 186 12.30 9.58 -15.58
N ARG A 187 11.82 9.21 -14.41
CA ARG A 187 10.90 9.97 -13.56
C ARG A 187 11.40 10.00 -12.12
N VAL A 188 11.25 11.14 -11.47
CA VAL A 188 11.65 11.35 -10.08
C VAL A 188 10.58 12.17 -9.37
N LEU A 189 10.18 11.74 -8.16
CA LEU A 189 9.33 12.54 -7.27
C LEU A 189 10.21 13.38 -6.36
N ILE A 190 9.92 14.68 -6.27
CA ILE A 190 10.50 15.59 -5.29
C ILE A 190 9.42 15.95 -4.28
N VAL A 191 9.73 15.70 -3.02
CA VAL A 191 8.84 15.98 -1.89
C VAL A 191 9.52 16.88 -0.86
N SER A 192 8.74 17.55 -0.02
CA SER A 192 9.28 18.35 1.09
C SER A 192 9.99 17.45 2.10
N SER A 193 11.15 17.89 2.57
CA SER A 193 11.84 17.30 3.72
C SER A 193 11.29 17.81 5.07
N GLU A 194 10.41 18.82 5.03
CA GLU A 194 9.94 19.58 6.19
C GLU A 194 8.46 19.32 6.49
N ASP A 195 7.64 19.10 5.43
CA ASP A 195 6.20 18.96 5.52
C ASP A 195 5.77 17.50 5.17
N PRO A 196 5.78 16.59 6.16
CA PRO A 196 5.55 15.16 5.91
C PRO A 196 4.20 14.84 5.27
N ALA A 197 3.13 15.54 5.66
CA ALA A 197 1.79 15.24 5.15
C ALA A 197 1.67 15.46 3.62
N TYR A 198 2.41 16.40 3.04
CA TYR A 198 2.48 16.57 1.60
C TYR A 198 3.37 15.52 0.91
N ALA A 199 4.32 14.95 1.63
CA ALA A 199 5.23 13.93 1.10
C ALA A 199 4.63 12.51 1.09
N MET A 200 3.76 12.20 2.05
CA MET A 200 3.20 10.86 2.30
C MET A 200 2.67 10.14 1.04
N PRO A 201 1.91 10.78 0.13
CA PRO A 201 1.33 10.07 -1.02
C PRO A 201 2.37 9.52 -2.01
N ALA A 202 3.60 10.04 -1.98
CA ALA A 202 4.69 9.58 -2.83
C ALA A 202 5.07 8.12 -2.57
N ALA A 203 4.95 7.64 -1.31
CA ALA A 203 5.30 6.26 -0.94
C ALA A 203 4.52 5.21 -1.75
N ALA A 204 3.22 5.41 -1.88
CA ALA A 204 2.34 4.52 -2.63
C ALA A 204 2.75 4.42 -4.11
N TRP A 205 3.08 5.55 -4.73
CA TRP A 205 3.54 5.59 -6.12
C TRP A 205 4.93 4.95 -6.28
N ALA A 206 5.88 5.29 -5.41
CA ALA A 206 7.22 4.71 -5.45
C ALA A 206 7.19 3.19 -5.30
N ALA A 207 6.34 2.67 -4.41
CA ALA A 207 6.13 1.23 -4.23
C ALA A 207 5.50 0.56 -5.46
N LYS A 208 4.56 1.25 -6.15
CA LYS A 208 3.91 0.72 -7.36
C LYS A 208 4.84 0.77 -8.57
N ALA A 209 5.42 1.94 -8.84
CA ALA A 209 6.12 2.22 -10.10
C ALA A 209 7.63 1.99 -10.01
N GLY A 210 8.21 2.09 -8.82
CA GLY A 210 9.65 2.09 -8.60
C GLY A 210 10.31 3.41 -8.98
N ASP A 211 9.56 4.51 -9.09
CA ASP A 211 10.13 5.84 -9.30
C ASP A 211 10.69 6.36 -7.97
N PRO A 212 11.91 6.92 -7.93
CA PRO A 212 12.54 7.33 -6.69
C PRO A 212 11.92 8.58 -6.08
N ILE A 213 12.01 8.69 -4.76
CA ILE A 213 11.65 9.86 -3.97
C ILE A 213 12.92 10.54 -3.51
N LEU A 214 13.08 11.80 -3.85
CA LEU A 214 14.15 12.66 -3.36
C LEU A 214 13.55 13.85 -2.59
N PHE A 215 14.33 14.42 -1.68
CA PHE A 215 13.88 15.47 -0.80
C PHE A 215 14.37 16.86 -1.23
N SER A 216 13.54 17.86 -0.97
CA SER A 216 13.92 19.26 -1.06
C SER A 216 13.46 20.01 0.17
N GLY A 217 14.26 20.94 0.66
CA GLY A 217 13.78 22.03 1.52
C GLY A 217 12.84 22.93 0.72
N ARG A 218 12.16 23.84 1.43
CA ARG A 218 11.19 24.75 0.83
C ARG A 218 11.77 25.60 -0.29
N ASP A 219 12.95 26.18 -0.09
CA ASP A 219 13.52 27.19 -0.98
C ASP A 219 14.78 26.72 -1.73
N ALA A 220 15.35 25.58 -1.38
CA ALA A 220 16.51 25.01 -2.04
C ALA A 220 16.54 23.48 -1.96
N ALA A 221 16.89 22.83 -3.07
CA ALA A 221 17.17 21.38 -3.09
C ALA A 221 18.60 21.15 -2.54
N PRO A 222 18.80 20.16 -1.64
CA PRO A 222 20.11 19.76 -1.17
C PRO A 222 21.03 19.29 -2.30
N GLU A 223 22.34 19.39 -2.06
CA GLU A 223 23.33 18.99 -3.07
C GLU A 223 23.20 17.52 -3.46
N ASP A 224 22.88 16.63 -2.52
CA ASP A 224 22.69 15.22 -2.80
C ASP A 224 21.47 14.96 -3.71
N THR A 225 20.39 15.72 -3.56
CA THR A 225 19.25 15.69 -4.46
C THR A 225 19.66 16.15 -5.87
N VAL A 226 20.45 17.22 -5.98
CA VAL A 226 20.97 17.70 -7.26
C VAL A 226 21.85 16.64 -7.94
N ARG A 227 22.75 16.01 -7.17
CA ARG A 227 23.62 14.94 -7.68
C ARG A 227 22.83 13.70 -8.14
N ALA A 228 21.77 13.33 -7.40
CA ALA A 228 20.89 12.24 -7.81
C ALA A 228 20.21 12.56 -9.16
N LEU A 229 19.62 13.75 -9.29
CA LEU A 229 18.97 14.17 -10.54
C LEU A 229 19.93 14.24 -11.74
N GLN A 230 21.16 14.64 -11.53
CA GLN A 230 22.20 14.62 -12.58
C GLN A 230 22.46 13.20 -13.09
N ALA A 231 22.43 12.20 -12.21
CA ALA A 231 22.59 10.78 -12.58
C ALA A 231 21.42 10.25 -13.45
N HIS A 232 20.25 10.86 -13.37
CA HIS A 232 19.08 10.51 -14.18
C HIS A 232 19.06 11.13 -15.60
N GLN A 233 20.04 11.98 -15.96
CA GLN A 233 20.20 12.52 -17.31
C GLN A 233 18.96 13.25 -17.85
N ARG A 234 18.48 14.27 -17.11
CA ARG A 234 17.31 15.10 -17.43
C ARG A 234 15.96 14.35 -17.31
N PRO A 235 15.63 13.84 -16.13
CA PRO A 235 14.37 13.14 -15.90
C PRO A 235 13.17 14.09 -15.96
N LYS A 236 11.96 13.51 -16.01
CA LYS A 236 10.74 14.18 -15.60
C LYS A 236 10.71 14.29 -14.09
N ILE A 237 10.61 15.50 -13.56
CA ILE A 237 10.63 15.81 -12.13
C ILE A 237 9.23 16.23 -11.71
N TYR A 238 8.62 15.46 -10.81
CA TYR A 238 7.29 15.75 -10.28
C TYR A 238 7.41 16.31 -8.87
N LEU A 239 7.06 17.60 -8.70
CA LEU A 239 7.02 18.27 -7.40
C LEU A 239 5.67 18.00 -6.75
N LEU A 240 5.66 17.33 -5.62
CA LEU A 240 4.44 17.02 -4.87
C LEU A 240 4.25 18.03 -3.73
N GLY A 241 3.38 18.99 -3.95
CA GLY A 241 3.05 20.04 -3.00
C GLY A 241 2.95 21.45 -3.63
N PRO A 242 2.22 22.37 -2.97
CA PRO A 242 2.05 23.75 -3.40
C PRO A 242 3.33 24.58 -3.27
N GLU A 243 3.31 25.79 -3.79
CA GLU A 243 4.45 26.73 -3.71
C GLU A 243 4.80 27.16 -2.29
N SER A 244 3.86 27.08 -1.36
CA SER A 244 4.12 27.28 0.07
C SER A 244 5.01 26.21 0.69
N VAL A 245 5.05 25.02 0.10
CA VAL A 245 5.81 23.85 0.56
C VAL A 245 7.10 23.65 -0.25
N LEU A 246 7.02 23.78 -1.57
CA LEU A 246 8.15 23.71 -2.50
C LEU A 246 8.09 24.94 -3.41
N SER A 247 8.89 25.97 -3.12
CA SER A 247 8.78 27.30 -3.73
C SER A 247 9.05 27.31 -5.25
N LYS A 248 8.77 28.46 -5.88
CA LYS A 248 9.17 28.71 -7.28
C LYS A 248 10.68 28.67 -7.48
N ALA A 249 11.46 29.05 -6.43
CA ALA A 249 12.91 28.99 -6.49
C ALA A 249 13.41 27.56 -6.66
N VAL A 250 12.88 26.61 -5.88
CA VAL A 250 13.17 25.18 -6.03
C VAL A 250 12.76 24.67 -7.41
N ALA A 251 11.55 25.00 -7.87
CA ALA A 251 11.10 24.58 -9.20
C ALA A 251 12.03 25.09 -10.31
N LYS A 252 12.51 26.35 -10.20
CA LYS A 252 13.47 26.94 -11.14
C LYS A 252 14.84 26.26 -11.08
N GLN A 253 15.35 25.96 -9.86
CA GLN A 253 16.61 25.24 -9.67
C GLN A 253 16.55 23.86 -10.32
N LEU A 254 15.51 23.09 -10.03
CA LEU A 254 15.33 21.73 -10.55
C LEU A 254 15.04 21.70 -12.05
N GLY A 255 14.42 22.76 -12.60
CA GLY A 255 14.18 22.93 -14.03
C GLY A 255 15.45 22.97 -14.89
N GLN A 256 16.61 23.26 -14.29
CA GLN A 256 17.91 23.17 -14.94
C GLN A 256 18.37 21.72 -15.13
N LEU A 257 17.85 20.80 -14.31
CA LEU A 257 18.23 19.38 -14.24
C LEU A 257 17.27 18.45 -14.99
N GLY A 258 16.03 18.89 -15.24
CA GLY A 258 15.01 18.09 -15.92
C GLY A 258 13.74 18.89 -16.22
N SER A 259 12.71 18.23 -16.73
CA SER A 259 11.41 18.89 -16.94
C SER A 259 10.57 18.80 -15.66
N VAL A 260 10.15 19.95 -15.12
CA VAL A 260 9.44 20.04 -13.84
C VAL A 260 7.93 20.16 -14.06
N THR A 261 7.17 19.29 -13.42
CA THR A 261 5.72 19.36 -13.33
C THR A 261 5.30 19.40 -11.86
N ARG A 262 4.42 20.32 -11.49
CA ARG A 262 3.91 20.43 -10.11
C ARG A 262 2.57 19.74 -9.99
N ILE A 263 2.40 18.94 -8.91
CA ILE A 263 1.15 18.34 -8.51
C ILE A 263 0.83 18.89 -7.12
N ALA A 264 -0.28 19.63 -6.99
CA ALA A 264 -0.55 20.36 -5.76
C ALA A 264 -2.03 20.48 -5.43
N GLY A 265 -2.34 20.32 -4.15
CA GLY A 265 -3.54 20.81 -3.49
C GLY A 265 -3.20 21.90 -2.48
N LYS A 266 -4.20 22.64 -2.03
CA LYS A 266 -4.01 23.75 -1.07
C LYS A 266 -3.64 23.29 0.35
N ASP A 267 -3.99 22.06 0.70
CA ASP A 267 -3.76 21.38 1.96
C ASP A 267 -3.36 19.91 1.70
N PRO A 268 -2.89 19.15 2.71
CA PRO A 268 -2.47 17.76 2.51
C PRO A 268 -3.55 16.85 1.95
N VAL A 269 -4.82 17.01 2.36
CA VAL A 269 -5.93 16.18 1.87
C VAL A 269 -6.18 16.43 0.38
N THR A 270 -6.31 17.70 -0.01
CA THR A 270 -6.50 18.06 -1.42
C THR A 270 -5.27 17.76 -2.27
N ASN A 271 -4.08 17.77 -1.69
CA ASN A 271 -2.84 17.37 -2.37
C ASN A 271 -2.83 15.86 -2.73
N THR A 272 -3.29 14.98 -1.82
CA THR A 272 -3.40 13.55 -2.13
C THR A 272 -4.42 13.29 -3.24
N ILE A 273 -5.54 14.03 -3.24
CA ILE A 273 -6.57 13.95 -4.27
C ILE A 273 -6.03 14.45 -5.62
N ALA A 274 -5.29 15.56 -5.61
CA ALA A 274 -4.65 16.08 -6.82
C ALA A 274 -3.71 15.03 -7.43
N PHE A 275 -2.92 14.32 -6.60
CA PHE A 275 -2.06 13.25 -7.08
C PHE A 275 -2.85 12.00 -7.53
N ALA A 276 -3.95 11.65 -6.84
CA ALA A 276 -4.82 10.55 -7.24
C ALA A 276 -5.45 10.79 -8.63
N ARG A 277 -5.81 12.02 -8.95
CA ARG A 277 -6.37 12.39 -10.26
C ARG A 277 -5.31 12.60 -11.35
N PHE A 278 -4.08 12.88 -10.97
CA PHE A 278 -3.01 13.23 -11.90
C PHE A 278 -2.60 12.06 -12.79
N ILE A 279 -2.35 12.35 -14.08
CA ILE A 279 -1.77 11.44 -15.06
C ILE A 279 -0.90 12.21 -16.06
N ASP A 280 0.29 11.69 -16.34
CA ASP A 280 1.19 12.12 -17.41
C ASP A 280 1.84 10.89 -18.06
N GLY A 281 1.21 10.37 -19.08
CA GLY A 281 1.61 9.11 -19.72
C GLY A 281 1.59 7.95 -18.71
N PRO A 282 2.76 7.32 -18.44
CA PRO A 282 2.81 6.20 -17.49
C PRO A 282 2.96 6.65 -16.02
N PHE A 283 2.99 7.95 -15.72
CA PHE A 283 3.10 8.50 -14.38
C PHE A 283 1.76 9.02 -13.89
N GLY A 284 1.43 8.69 -12.63
CA GLY A 284 0.21 9.14 -11.95
C GLY A 284 -0.88 8.08 -11.91
N TRP A 285 -1.87 8.31 -11.06
CA TRP A 285 -2.92 7.34 -10.82
C TRP A 285 -4.08 7.44 -11.81
N GLY A 286 -4.40 8.67 -12.27
CA GLY A 286 -5.44 8.93 -13.27
C GLY A 286 -6.85 8.54 -12.83
N ILE A 287 -7.14 8.62 -11.52
CA ILE A 287 -8.45 8.19 -10.99
C ILE A 287 -9.49 9.28 -11.25
N VAL A 288 -10.36 9.02 -12.18
CA VAL A 288 -11.47 9.89 -12.59
C VAL A 288 -12.81 9.15 -12.69
N ASP A 289 -12.81 7.84 -12.50
CA ASP A 289 -13.94 6.93 -12.63
C ASP A 289 -13.94 5.89 -11.50
N PRO A 290 -15.01 5.12 -11.29
CA PRO A 290 -15.05 4.05 -10.29
C PRO A 290 -14.26 2.80 -10.70
N GLY A 291 -14.04 1.88 -9.74
CA GLY A 291 -13.37 0.60 -9.94
C GLY A 291 -11.94 0.55 -9.37
N HIS A 292 -11.69 1.30 -8.33
CA HIS A 292 -10.35 1.44 -7.75
C HIS A 292 -10.24 0.93 -6.31
N GLY A 293 -9.06 0.40 -5.98
CA GLY A 293 -8.62 0.26 -4.62
C GLY A 293 -7.94 1.54 -4.12
N MET A 294 -8.03 1.82 -2.84
CA MET A 294 -7.41 2.98 -2.19
C MET A 294 -6.82 2.57 -0.86
N VAL A 295 -5.90 3.36 -0.36
CA VAL A 295 -5.37 3.26 1.01
C VAL A 295 -5.65 4.59 1.69
N ILE A 296 -6.28 4.59 2.87
CA ILE A 296 -6.68 5.80 3.59
C ILE A 296 -6.02 5.80 4.97
N GLY A 297 -5.29 6.86 5.29
CA GLY A 297 -4.58 7.02 6.56
C GLY A 297 -4.62 8.43 7.10
N GLY A 298 -4.23 8.60 8.38
CA GLY A 298 -4.19 9.89 9.04
C GLY A 298 -2.98 10.73 8.63
N SER A 299 -3.18 12.02 8.35
CA SER A 299 -2.13 12.96 7.96
C SER A 299 -1.06 13.21 9.05
N GLY A 300 -1.40 12.97 10.31
CA GLY A 300 -0.49 13.11 11.46
C GLY A 300 0.45 11.92 11.68
N ARG A 301 0.45 10.91 10.81
CA ARG A 301 1.23 9.67 10.97
C ARG A 301 2.12 9.38 9.75
N PRO A 302 3.17 10.18 9.55
CA PRO A 302 3.95 10.12 8.31
C PRO A 302 4.68 8.79 8.08
N GLN A 303 5.05 8.06 9.14
CA GLN A 303 5.67 6.75 9.02
C GLN A 303 4.71 5.72 8.40
N ASP A 304 3.40 5.86 8.59
CA ASP A 304 2.41 4.94 8.05
C ASP A 304 2.44 4.91 6.52
N ALA A 305 2.77 6.02 5.87
CA ALA A 305 2.83 6.08 4.40
C ALA A 305 3.75 5.01 3.80
N ALA A 306 4.95 4.88 4.35
CA ALA A 306 5.91 3.85 3.90
C ALA A 306 5.54 2.46 4.44
N ALA A 307 5.04 2.38 5.69
CA ALA A 307 4.59 1.13 6.30
C ALA A 307 3.60 0.38 5.42
N VAL A 308 2.63 1.10 4.85
CA VAL A 308 1.51 0.52 4.11
C VAL A 308 1.63 0.61 2.58
N ALA A 309 2.70 1.18 2.08
CA ALA A 309 2.94 1.31 0.64
C ALA A 309 2.85 -0.02 -0.14
N PRO A 310 3.20 -1.21 0.43
CA PRO A 310 2.97 -2.48 -0.23
C PRO A 310 1.52 -2.73 -0.63
N LEU A 311 0.53 -2.23 0.12
CA LEU A 311 -0.90 -2.36 -0.20
C LEU A 311 -1.25 -1.65 -1.52
N SER A 312 -0.63 -0.49 -1.80
CA SER A 312 -0.78 0.26 -3.05
C SER A 312 -0.06 -0.39 -4.24
N ALA A 313 0.94 -1.23 -3.98
CA ALA A 313 1.74 -1.91 -4.99
C ALA A 313 1.23 -3.31 -5.35
N SER A 314 0.23 -3.84 -4.64
CA SER A 314 -0.28 -5.19 -4.79
C SER A 314 -1.81 -5.24 -4.69
N GLY A 315 -2.41 -6.21 -5.34
CA GLY A 315 -3.88 -6.38 -5.34
C GLY A 315 -4.60 -5.25 -6.08
N SER A 316 -5.50 -4.58 -5.38
CA SER A 316 -6.20 -3.39 -5.91
C SER A 316 -5.27 -2.20 -5.81
N TYR A 317 -4.51 -1.94 -6.85
CA TYR A 317 -3.58 -0.81 -6.92
C TYR A 317 -4.32 0.52 -6.77
N GLY A 318 -3.83 1.39 -5.90
CA GLY A 318 -4.45 2.70 -5.71
C GLY A 318 -3.62 3.66 -4.86
N PRO A 319 -4.01 4.94 -4.84
CA PRO A 319 -3.30 5.99 -4.12
C PRO A 319 -3.43 5.85 -2.62
N PHE A 320 -2.49 6.49 -1.92
CA PHE A 320 -2.59 6.78 -0.50
C PHE A 320 -3.29 8.13 -0.33
N LEU A 321 -4.48 8.10 0.26
CA LEU A 321 -5.31 9.27 0.55
C LEU A 321 -5.23 9.61 2.03
N LEU A 322 -5.36 10.90 2.37
CA LEU A 322 -5.25 11.37 3.75
C LEU A 322 -6.59 11.85 4.30
N THR A 323 -6.81 11.56 5.58
CA THR A 323 -7.75 12.27 6.43
C THR A 323 -6.97 13.06 7.49
N ASP A 324 -7.49 14.22 7.89
CA ASP A 324 -6.89 15.11 8.89
C ASP A 324 -7.69 15.14 10.20
N SER A 325 -8.73 14.31 10.31
CA SER A 325 -9.58 14.18 11.48
C SER A 325 -9.86 12.71 11.78
N VAL A 326 -10.05 12.39 13.05
CA VAL A 326 -10.36 11.04 13.53
C VAL A 326 -11.83 10.70 13.23
N ASP A 327 -12.75 11.63 13.48
CA ASP A 327 -14.19 11.34 13.49
C ASP A 327 -14.94 11.91 12.28
N THR A 328 -14.34 12.91 11.62
CA THR A 328 -15.02 13.66 10.54
C THR A 328 -14.28 13.47 9.22
N LEU A 329 -14.97 12.96 8.23
CA LEU A 329 -14.42 12.84 6.89
C LEU A 329 -14.25 14.23 6.26
N PRO A 330 -13.03 14.62 5.82
CA PRO A 330 -12.80 15.89 5.15
C PRO A 330 -13.71 16.06 3.93
N THR A 331 -14.32 17.23 3.76
CA THR A 331 -15.25 17.50 2.66
C THR A 331 -14.64 17.19 1.30
N ALA A 332 -13.39 17.59 1.08
CA ALA A 332 -12.71 17.32 -0.19
C ALA A 332 -12.55 15.81 -0.47
N LEU A 333 -12.25 15.01 0.56
CA LEU A 333 -12.14 13.55 0.40
C LEU A 333 -13.52 12.92 0.15
N ARG A 334 -14.56 13.39 0.87
CA ARG A 334 -15.92 12.97 0.64
C ARG A 334 -16.37 13.25 -0.79
N ASP A 335 -16.15 14.46 -1.28
CA ASP A 335 -16.56 14.88 -2.61
C ASP A 335 -15.80 14.11 -3.71
N PHE A 336 -14.50 13.83 -3.49
CA PHE A 336 -13.74 12.96 -4.37
C PHE A 336 -14.31 11.54 -4.44
N LEU A 337 -14.65 10.94 -3.30
CA LEU A 337 -15.24 9.60 -3.25
C LEU A 337 -16.63 9.53 -3.88
N LEU A 338 -17.45 10.58 -3.71
CA LEU A 338 -18.76 10.70 -4.38
C LEU A 338 -18.60 10.79 -5.90
N ASP A 339 -17.61 11.54 -6.38
CA ASP A 339 -17.36 11.74 -7.80
C ASP A 339 -16.95 10.44 -8.53
N ILE A 340 -16.28 9.53 -7.82
CA ILE A 340 -15.89 8.21 -8.32
C ILE A 340 -16.77 7.09 -7.75
N GLN A 341 -17.92 7.39 -7.15
CA GLN A 341 -18.78 6.37 -6.56
C GLN A 341 -19.33 5.43 -7.65
N PRO A 342 -19.21 4.09 -7.46
CA PRO A 342 -19.75 3.15 -8.43
C PRO A 342 -21.27 3.20 -8.48
N GLY A 343 -21.82 3.08 -9.68
CA GLY A 343 -23.25 3.07 -9.89
C GLY A 343 -23.70 1.96 -10.84
N TYR A 344 -24.97 1.56 -10.75
CA TYR A 344 -25.61 0.67 -11.69
C TYR A 344 -26.98 1.20 -12.10
N ALA A 345 -27.41 0.88 -13.32
CA ALA A 345 -28.73 1.31 -13.81
C ALA A 345 -29.86 0.68 -12.99
N VAL A 346 -30.87 1.47 -12.66
CA VAL A 346 -32.08 0.96 -11.99
C VAL A 346 -32.69 -0.18 -12.84
N GLY A 347 -32.93 -1.33 -12.20
CA GLY A 347 -33.35 -2.56 -12.89
C GLY A 347 -32.20 -3.35 -13.53
N GLY A 348 -30.97 -2.87 -13.45
CA GLY A 348 -29.77 -3.60 -13.84
C GLY A 348 -29.27 -4.57 -12.77
N ASP A 349 -28.26 -5.35 -13.13
CA ASP A 349 -27.62 -6.31 -12.23
C ASP A 349 -26.37 -5.68 -11.55
N PRO A 350 -26.39 -5.39 -10.24
CA PRO A 350 -25.27 -4.77 -9.54
C PRO A 350 -24.02 -5.67 -9.54
N VAL A 351 -24.15 -6.99 -9.71
CA VAL A 351 -23.02 -7.93 -9.75
C VAL A 351 -22.10 -7.67 -10.95
N ARG A 352 -22.59 -7.04 -12.00
CA ARG A 352 -21.79 -6.62 -13.17
C ARG A 352 -21.17 -5.25 -13.04
N GLY A 353 -21.41 -4.55 -11.93
CA GLY A 353 -20.81 -3.25 -11.66
C GLY A 353 -19.34 -3.36 -11.30
N VAL A 354 -18.65 -2.23 -11.38
CA VAL A 354 -17.31 -2.05 -10.79
C VAL A 354 -17.45 -1.64 -9.33
N TYR A 355 -16.42 -1.91 -8.52
CA TYR A 355 -16.46 -1.68 -7.08
C TYR A 355 -15.26 -0.88 -6.64
N ASN A 356 -15.47 0.08 -5.76
CA ASN A 356 -14.39 0.73 -5.03
C ASN A 356 -14.12 -0.01 -3.70
N ARG A 357 -12.87 -0.04 -3.27
CA ARG A 357 -12.46 -0.62 -1.99
C ARG A 357 -11.39 0.23 -1.34
N ALA A 358 -11.33 0.21 -0.01
CA ALA A 358 -10.26 0.89 0.71
C ALA A 358 -9.69 0.05 1.86
N TRP A 359 -8.37 0.16 2.01
CA TRP A 359 -7.67 -0.19 3.23
C TRP A 359 -7.68 1.02 4.17
N ILE A 360 -8.13 0.82 5.40
CA ILE A 360 -8.12 1.84 6.46
C ILE A 360 -6.93 1.57 7.36
N ILE A 361 -6.06 2.56 7.54
CA ILE A 361 -4.79 2.38 8.24
C ILE A 361 -4.85 2.93 9.66
N GLY A 362 -4.36 2.12 10.58
CA GLY A 362 -4.32 2.46 12.00
C GLY A 362 -5.55 2.03 12.78
N ASP A 363 -5.54 2.34 14.06
CA ASP A 363 -6.61 2.04 15.01
C ASP A 363 -7.77 3.06 14.95
N GLU A 364 -8.71 2.92 15.88
CA GLU A 364 -9.87 3.81 15.99
C GLU A 364 -9.51 5.22 16.48
N ASN A 365 -8.33 5.41 17.08
CA ASN A 365 -7.80 6.72 17.45
C ASN A 365 -7.21 7.48 16.24
N THR A 366 -6.97 6.77 15.14
CA THR A 366 -6.51 7.36 13.86
C THR A 366 -7.67 7.66 12.93
N ILE A 367 -8.58 6.69 12.76
CA ILE A 367 -9.81 6.79 11.97
C ILE A 367 -10.90 6.04 12.73
N SER A 368 -11.89 6.75 13.27
CA SER A 368 -12.95 6.15 14.07
C SER A 368 -13.81 5.18 13.27
N ARG A 369 -14.57 4.33 13.97
CA ARG A 369 -15.56 3.44 13.34
C ARG A 369 -16.62 4.22 12.58
N SER A 370 -17.04 5.36 13.10
CA SER A 370 -18.01 6.25 12.45
C SER A 370 -17.49 6.75 11.11
N GLN A 371 -16.23 7.22 11.07
CA GLN A 371 -15.60 7.66 9.84
C GLN A 371 -15.41 6.50 8.86
N GLN A 372 -14.99 5.31 9.34
CA GLN A 372 -14.89 4.11 8.51
C GLN A 372 -16.23 3.70 7.91
N SER A 373 -17.32 3.78 8.69
CA SER A 373 -18.68 3.50 8.19
C SER A 373 -19.11 4.48 7.10
N THR A 374 -18.77 5.77 7.25
CA THR A 374 -19.00 6.78 6.22
C THR A 374 -18.21 6.49 4.94
N LEU A 375 -16.95 6.11 5.07
CA LEU A 375 -16.10 5.69 3.94
C LEU A 375 -16.69 4.45 3.24
N ASP A 376 -17.12 3.46 4.01
CA ASP A 376 -17.73 2.23 3.47
C ASP A 376 -18.97 2.55 2.61
N ALA A 377 -19.83 3.44 3.09
CA ALA A 377 -21.04 3.87 2.37
C ALA A 377 -20.70 4.65 1.08
N LEU A 378 -19.65 5.49 1.08
CA LEU A 378 -19.22 6.24 -0.10
C LEU A 378 -18.55 5.35 -1.17
N LEU A 379 -18.02 4.21 -0.78
CA LEU A 379 -17.40 3.23 -1.69
C LEU A 379 -18.42 2.23 -2.24
N GLU A 380 -19.63 2.19 -1.66
CA GLU A 380 -20.71 1.29 -2.05
C GLU A 380 -21.21 1.59 -3.46
N ILE A 381 -21.55 0.53 -4.18
CA ILE A 381 -22.26 0.65 -5.46
C ILE A 381 -23.71 1.04 -5.21
N VAL A 382 -24.19 2.08 -5.88
CA VAL A 382 -25.54 2.63 -5.69
C VAL A 382 -26.35 2.57 -6.97
N PRO A 383 -27.70 2.42 -6.87
CA PRO A 383 -28.55 2.56 -8.04
C PRO A 383 -28.56 4.01 -8.52
N VAL A 384 -28.40 4.22 -9.82
CA VAL A 384 -28.47 5.55 -10.45
C VAL A 384 -29.60 5.58 -11.48
N ASP A 385 -30.39 6.64 -11.48
CA ASP A 385 -31.39 6.86 -12.51
C ASP A 385 -30.69 7.34 -13.79
N GLN A 386 -30.82 6.62 -14.88
CA GLN A 386 -30.23 7.00 -16.17
C GLN A 386 -30.72 8.35 -16.71
N ARG A 387 -31.84 8.89 -16.16
CA ARG A 387 -32.35 10.19 -16.56
C ARG A 387 -31.52 11.35 -16.01
N SER A 388 -30.87 11.17 -14.87
CA SER A 388 -30.01 12.19 -14.25
C SER A 388 -28.61 12.27 -14.89
N SER A 389 -28.15 11.23 -15.56
CA SER A 389 -26.82 11.21 -16.19
C SER A 389 -26.76 11.95 -17.55
N LYS A 390 -27.90 12.34 -18.11
CA LYS A 390 -27.98 13.09 -19.38
C LYS A 390 -27.89 14.61 -19.25
N ALA A 391 -27.78 15.15 -18.04
CA ALA A 391 -27.83 16.59 -17.78
C ALA A 391 -26.48 17.13 -17.28
N SER A 392 -25.37 16.86 -17.97
CA SER A 392 -24.20 17.72 -17.94
C SER A 392 -23.39 17.56 -19.23
N PRO A 393 -23.63 18.35 -20.25
CA PRO A 393 -22.59 18.60 -21.23
C PRO A 393 -21.54 19.46 -20.54
N LEU A 394 -20.34 18.91 -20.45
CA LEU A 394 -19.13 19.68 -20.14
C LEU A 394 -19.04 20.85 -21.16
N GLN A 395 -19.20 22.07 -20.67
CA GLN A 395 -18.71 23.27 -21.32
C GLN A 395 -17.30 23.60 -20.84
#